data_7a2d2ae30da65a03b592e32e999efb88
#
_entry.id   7a2d2ae30da65a03b592e32e999efb88
#
_cell.length_a   1.000
_cell.length_b   1.000
_cell.length_c   1.000
_cell.angle_alpha   90.00
_cell.angle_beta   90.00
_cell.angle_gamma   90.00
#
_symmetry.space_group_name_H-M   'P 1'
#
loop_
_entity.id
_entity.type
_entity.pdbx_description
1 polymer ?
#
loop_
_entity_poly.entity_id
_entity_poly.type
_entity_poly.pdbx_seq_one_letter_code
_entity_poly.pdbx_strand_id
1 'polypeptide(L)'
;RLSLVGSEMCIRDSNGTPLVYLPLEVRLDLSRLPAEKTAGARMKKYEIDKMGTKDGKLSDNDIVLFRYADVLLMRSEAKVRNGENGDEELNAVRFRVGMLPRKATLENILAERQLELAWEGWRRQDLVRFGKFTRPYTDRPQLPHESNGYTTVFPIPDKVRSLNPNLTQNPGY
;
A
#
# COMPACT_ATOMS: atom_id res chain seq x y z
N ARG A 1 -0.05 4.58 -13.58
CA ARG A 1 0.99 3.58 -13.41
C ARG A 1 0.47 2.19 -13.68
N LEU A 2 1.08 1.59 -14.67
CA LEU A 2 0.61 0.35 -15.30
C LEU A 2 0.64 -0.89 -14.39
N SER A 3 1.34 -0.87 -13.27
CA SER A 3 1.42 -2.00 -12.35
C SER A 3 0.14 -2.29 -11.57
N LEU A 4 -0.83 -1.37 -11.60
CA LEU A 4 -2.10 -1.50 -10.87
C LEU A 4 -3.31 -1.66 -11.79
N VAL A 5 -3.14 -1.50 -13.10
CA VAL A 5 -4.28 -1.49 -14.03
C VAL A 5 -4.28 -2.75 -14.87
N GLY A 6 -5.12 -3.68 -14.48
CA GLY A 6 -5.59 -4.70 -15.39
C GLY A 6 -6.98 -4.32 -15.91
N SER A 7 -7.07 -3.41 -16.87
CA SER A 7 -8.34 -3.09 -17.53
C SER A 7 -8.83 -4.16 -18.50
N GLU A 8 -8.02 -5.19 -18.73
CA GLU A 8 -8.28 -6.20 -19.77
C GLU A 8 -8.08 -7.64 -19.30
N MET A 9 -8.34 -7.94 -18.05
CA MET A 9 -8.55 -9.35 -17.76
C MET A 9 -9.99 -9.69 -18.02
N CYS A 10 -10.26 -10.25 -19.19
CA CYS A 10 -11.48 -10.99 -19.46
C CYS A 10 -11.53 -12.23 -18.55
N ILE A 11 -11.73 -12.02 -17.26
CA ILE A 11 -12.10 -13.09 -16.36
C ILE A 11 -13.60 -13.34 -16.60
N ARG A 12 -13.95 -14.59 -16.76
CA ARG A 12 -15.34 -15.00 -16.82
C ARG A 12 -15.76 -15.48 -15.44
N ASP A 13 -16.99 -15.21 -15.07
CA ASP A 13 -17.59 -15.82 -13.89
C ASP A 13 -17.86 -17.32 -14.10
N SER A 14 -18.37 -18.00 -13.08
CA SER A 14 -18.73 -19.42 -13.15
C SER A 14 -19.76 -19.76 -14.24
N ASN A 15 -20.47 -18.76 -14.74
CA ASN A 15 -21.49 -18.90 -15.78
C ASN A 15 -20.95 -18.54 -17.17
N GLY A 16 -19.66 -18.22 -17.27
CA GLY A 16 -19.03 -17.84 -18.53
C GLY A 16 -19.26 -16.38 -18.95
N THR A 17 -19.89 -15.56 -18.11
CA THR A 17 -20.13 -14.14 -18.37
C THR A 17 -18.85 -13.33 -18.18
N PRO A 18 -18.45 -12.46 -19.13
CA PRO A 18 -17.27 -11.61 -18.95
C PRO A 18 -17.42 -10.68 -17.76
N LEU A 19 -16.40 -10.65 -16.89
CA LEU A 19 -16.29 -9.67 -15.81
C LEU A 19 -15.49 -8.45 -16.29
N VAL A 20 -16.16 -7.32 -16.42
CA VAL A 20 -15.53 -6.05 -16.79
C VAL A 20 -15.24 -5.27 -15.50
N TYR A 21 -13.97 -5.02 -15.23
CA TYR A 21 -13.56 -4.24 -14.05
C TYR A 21 -13.62 -2.75 -14.34
N LEU A 22 -14.11 -1.99 -13.35
CA LEU A 22 -14.27 -0.54 -13.40
C LEU A 22 -13.21 0.10 -12.45
N PRO A 23 -11.99 0.34 -12.93
CA PRO A 23 -10.87 0.68 -12.06
C PRO A 23 -11.02 2.04 -11.35
N LEU A 24 -11.84 2.92 -11.87
CA LEU A 24 -12.10 4.24 -11.28
C LEU A 24 -13.28 4.26 -10.32
N GLU A 25 -14.07 3.19 -10.27
CA GLU A 25 -15.13 3.08 -9.27
C GLU A 25 -14.55 2.58 -7.94
N VAL A 26 -14.67 3.40 -6.90
CA VAL A 26 -14.29 3.02 -5.54
C VAL A 26 -15.58 2.74 -4.75
N ARG A 27 -15.73 1.51 -4.28
CA ARG A 27 -16.81 1.11 -3.40
C ARG A 27 -16.25 0.37 -2.20
N LEU A 28 -16.59 0.84 -1.02
CA LEU A 28 -16.16 0.25 0.26
C LEU A 28 -17.20 -0.69 0.85
N ASP A 29 -18.45 -0.61 0.38
CA ASP A 29 -19.53 -1.51 0.80
C ASP A 29 -19.55 -2.76 -0.08
N LEU A 30 -19.18 -3.89 0.49
CA LEU A 30 -19.17 -5.20 -0.16
C LEU A 30 -20.48 -5.98 0.04
N SER A 31 -21.50 -5.38 0.65
CA SER A 31 -22.78 -6.06 0.97
C SER A 31 -23.67 -6.30 -0.24
N ARG A 32 -23.41 -5.63 -1.36
CA ARG A 32 -24.25 -5.67 -2.57
C ARG A 32 -23.57 -6.37 -3.74
N LEU A 33 -23.40 -7.67 -3.65
CA LEU A 33 -22.95 -8.49 -4.78
C LEU A 33 -24.08 -8.62 -5.84
N PRO A 34 -23.78 -8.62 -7.16
CA PRO A 34 -22.47 -8.86 -7.82
C PRO A 34 -21.75 -7.61 -8.35
N ALA A 35 -22.35 -6.43 -8.35
CA ALA A 35 -21.77 -5.23 -8.96
C ALA A 35 -20.45 -4.81 -8.30
N GLU A 36 -20.28 -5.04 -7.00
CA GLU A 36 -19.08 -4.68 -6.27
C GLU A 36 -17.87 -5.55 -6.61
N LYS A 37 -18.07 -6.74 -7.17
CA LYS A 37 -16.95 -7.60 -7.61
C LYS A 37 -16.11 -6.97 -8.71
N THR A 38 -16.68 -6.05 -9.47
CA THR A 38 -16.02 -5.41 -10.61
C THR A 38 -15.51 -4.00 -10.29
N ALA A 39 -15.89 -3.42 -9.15
CA ALA A 39 -15.43 -2.11 -8.73
C ALA A 39 -13.96 -2.13 -8.31
N GLY A 40 -13.25 -1.04 -8.62
CA GLY A 40 -11.86 -0.83 -8.25
C GLY A 40 -10.84 -1.51 -9.16
N ALA A 41 -9.61 -1.02 -9.08
CA ALA A 41 -8.47 -1.60 -9.78
C ALA A 41 -8.07 -2.95 -9.19
N ARG A 42 -7.59 -3.85 -10.04
CA ARG A 42 -7.04 -5.14 -9.62
C ARG A 42 -5.52 -5.09 -9.59
N MET A 43 -4.95 -5.77 -8.60
CA MET A 43 -3.50 -5.89 -8.52
C MET A 43 -2.97 -6.80 -9.63
N LYS A 44 -1.99 -6.29 -10.40
CA LYS A 44 -1.23 -7.04 -11.41
C LYS A 44 0.27 -6.76 -11.26
N LYS A 45 0.75 -6.61 -10.04
CA LYS A 45 2.13 -6.24 -9.77
C LYS A 45 3.08 -7.43 -9.86
N TYR A 46 2.60 -8.59 -9.43
CA TYR A 46 3.35 -9.83 -9.48
C TYR A 46 2.66 -10.79 -10.44
N GLU A 47 3.46 -11.50 -11.21
CA GLU A 47 2.94 -12.57 -12.07
C GLU A 47 2.51 -13.75 -11.21
N ILE A 48 1.39 -14.37 -11.59
CA ILE A 48 0.92 -15.58 -10.94
C ILE A 48 1.87 -16.72 -11.30
N ASP A 49 2.32 -17.47 -10.31
CA ASP A 49 3.07 -18.70 -10.54
C ASP A 49 2.18 -19.73 -11.24
N LYS A 50 2.52 -20.00 -12.51
CA LYS A 50 1.79 -20.96 -13.36
C LYS A 50 2.27 -22.38 -13.20
N MET A 51 3.44 -22.57 -12.57
CA MET A 51 4.11 -23.88 -12.42
C MET A 51 4.02 -24.43 -10.99
N GLY A 52 3.55 -23.62 -10.06
CA GLY A 52 3.40 -23.99 -8.67
C GLY A 52 2.31 -25.04 -8.42
N THR A 53 2.22 -25.47 -7.18
CA THR A 53 1.26 -26.48 -6.74
C THR A 53 -0.18 -26.07 -7.05
N LYS A 54 -0.93 -26.99 -7.65
CA LYS A 54 -2.34 -26.73 -8.05
C LYS A 54 -3.33 -26.77 -6.87
N ASP A 55 -2.84 -26.71 -5.64
CA ASP A 55 -3.67 -26.74 -4.43
C ASP A 55 -4.35 -25.39 -4.14
N GLY A 56 -4.02 -24.32 -4.89
CA GLY A 56 -4.57 -22.97 -4.73
C GLY A 56 -4.14 -22.25 -3.44
N LYS A 57 -3.18 -22.79 -2.70
CA LYS A 57 -2.75 -22.27 -1.39
C LYS A 57 -1.30 -21.84 -1.35
N LEU A 58 -0.45 -22.51 -2.10
CA LEU A 58 0.99 -22.28 -2.11
C LEU A 58 1.43 -21.72 -3.45
N SER A 59 2.42 -20.85 -3.42
CA SER A 59 3.04 -20.25 -4.60
C SER A 59 4.54 -20.19 -4.36
N ASP A 60 5.32 -20.48 -5.40
CA ASP A 60 6.79 -20.42 -5.35
C ASP A 60 7.31 -18.99 -5.57
N ASN A 61 6.42 -18.01 -5.70
CA ASN A 61 6.82 -16.61 -5.82
C ASN A 61 7.54 -16.12 -4.57
N ASP A 62 8.69 -15.50 -4.77
CA ASP A 62 9.39 -14.81 -3.68
C ASP A 62 8.61 -13.60 -3.18
N ILE A 63 8.64 -13.39 -1.87
CA ILE A 63 8.13 -12.18 -1.23
C ILE A 63 9.25 -11.15 -1.19
N VAL A 64 9.09 -10.05 -1.91
CA VAL A 64 10.05 -8.96 -1.94
C VAL A 64 9.98 -8.16 -0.63
N LEU A 65 11.03 -8.24 0.18
CA LEU A 65 11.16 -7.44 1.41
C LEU A 65 11.74 -6.06 1.11
N PHE A 66 12.79 -5.99 0.28
CA PHE A 66 13.43 -4.74 -0.15
C PHE A 66 13.75 -4.81 -1.63
N ARG A 67 13.66 -3.67 -2.30
CA ARG A 67 14.06 -3.55 -3.71
C ARG A 67 14.69 -2.19 -3.99
N TYR A 68 15.44 -2.11 -5.07
CA TYR A 68 16.26 -0.94 -5.38
C TYR A 68 15.46 0.37 -5.48
N ALA A 69 14.22 0.32 -5.97
CA ALA A 69 13.36 1.52 -6.01
C ALA A 69 13.04 2.07 -4.61
N ASP A 70 12.87 1.19 -3.60
CA ASP A 70 12.69 1.61 -2.21
C ASP A 70 13.96 2.30 -1.69
N VAL A 71 15.14 1.72 -1.95
CA VAL A 71 16.44 2.33 -1.57
C VAL A 71 16.62 3.71 -2.20
N LEU A 72 16.29 3.87 -3.48
CA LEU A 72 16.37 5.18 -4.15
C LEU A 72 15.42 6.20 -3.49
N LEU A 73 14.19 5.81 -3.18
CA LEU A 73 13.24 6.70 -2.53
C LEU A 73 13.64 7.03 -1.09
N MET A 74 14.22 6.08 -0.35
CA MET A 74 14.81 6.34 0.97
C MET A 74 15.97 7.32 0.89
N ARG A 75 16.87 7.17 -0.10
CA ARG A 75 17.98 8.08 -0.32
C ARG A 75 17.50 9.48 -0.70
N SER A 76 16.52 9.59 -1.59
CA SER A 76 15.88 10.87 -1.93
C SER A 76 15.32 11.56 -0.69
N GLU A 77 14.62 10.82 0.15
CA GLU A 77 14.05 11.34 1.39
C GLU A 77 15.13 11.81 2.37
N ALA A 78 16.18 11.01 2.56
CA ALA A 78 17.28 11.36 3.46
C ALA A 78 17.97 12.66 3.01
N LYS A 79 18.25 12.81 1.71
CA LYS A 79 18.79 14.04 1.14
C LYS A 79 17.89 15.24 1.42
N VAL A 80 16.59 15.12 1.14
CA VAL A 80 15.63 16.23 1.37
C VAL A 80 15.55 16.60 2.86
N ARG A 81 15.57 15.62 3.76
CA ARG A 81 15.57 15.89 5.21
C ARG A 81 16.85 16.57 5.70
N ASN A 82 17.95 16.32 5.02
CA ASN A 82 19.25 16.99 5.29
C ASN A 82 19.39 18.34 4.57
N GLY A 83 18.37 18.81 3.85
CA GLY A 83 18.43 20.05 3.07
C GLY A 83 19.14 19.92 1.73
N GLU A 84 19.43 18.70 1.30
CA GLU A 84 20.08 18.40 0.02
C GLU A 84 19.05 18.12 -1.08
N ASN A 85 19.52 18.12 -2.34
CA ASN A 85 18.67 17.81 -3.50
C ASN A 85 18.54 16.28 -3.68
N GLY A 86 17.30 15.78 -3.62
CA GLY A 86 16.93 14.37 -3.86
C GLY A 86 16.27 14.10 -5.21
N ASP A 87 16.31 15.06 -6.15
CA ASP A 87 15.58 14.96 -7.42
C ASP A 87 16.06 13.80 -8.30
N GLU A 88 17.36 13.53 -8.29
CA GLU A 88 17.95 12.45 -9.08
C GLU A 88 17.33 11.10 -8.75
N GLU A 89 17.33 10.74 -7.48
CA GLU A 89 16.84 9.44 -7.01
C GLU A 89 15.33 9.30 -7.22
N LEU A 90 14.56 10.35 -6.89
CA LEU A 90 13.12 10.37 -7.14
C LEU A 90 12.81 10.17 -8.63
N ASN A 91 13.51 10.88 -9.47
CA ASN A 91 13.25 10.87 -10.90
C ASN A 91 13.77 9.60 -11.59
N ALA A 92 14.81 8.94 -11.06
CA ALA A 92 15.23 7.63 -11.54
C ALA A 92 14.09 6.60 -11.43
N VAL A 93 13.35 6.60 -10.33
CA VAL A 93 12.16 5.74 -10.15
C VAL A 93 11.04 6.12 -11.12
N ARG A 94 10.81 7.42 -11.31
CA ARG A 94 9.76 7.93 -12.20
C ARG A 94 10.03 7.64 -13.67
N PHE A 95 11.27 7.87 -14.13
CA PHE A 95 11.66 7.62 -15.51
C PHE A 95 11.54 6.16 -15.93
N ARG A 96 11.82 5.24 -15.03
CA ARG A 96 11.65 3.80 -15.28
C ARG A 96 10.23 3.45 -15.77
N VAL A 97 9.23 4.18 -15.33
CA VAL A 97 7.81 3.98 -15.69
C VAL A 97 7.27 5.06 -16.63
N GLY A 98 8.14 5.81 -17.30
CA GLY A 98 7.76 6.82 -18.29
C GLY A 98 7.09 8.08 -17.73
N MET A 99 7.24 8.35 -16.43
CA MET A 99 6.65 9.52 -15.80
C MET A 99 7.56 10.75 -15.92
N LEU A 100 6.95 11.92 -16.09
CA LEU A 100 7.67 13.19 -16.12
C LEU A 100 8.40 13.46 -14.78
N PRO A 101 9.53 14.21 -14.83
CA PRO A 101 10.28 14.54 -13.63
C PRO A 101 9.44 15.37 -12.65
N ARG A 102 9.76 15.24 -11.37
CA ARG A 102 9.13 15.98 -10.29
C ARG A 102 10.19 16.39 -9.27
N LYS A 103 10.02 17.57 -8.67
CA LYS A 103 10.88 18.02 -7.58
C LYS A 103 10.76 17.10 -6.36
N ALA A 104 11.87 16.75 -5.75
CA ALA A 104 11.90 15.98 -4.52
C ALA A 104 11.52 16.89 -3.34
N THR A 105 10.29 16.72 -2.90
CA THR A 105 9.79 17.25 -1.63
C THR A 105 9.29 16.05 -0.81
N LEU A 106 9.23 16.19 0.51
CA LEU A 106 8.72 15.11 1.36
C LEU A 106 7.33 14.64 0.93
N GLU A 107 6.48 15.56 0.49
CA GLU A 107 5.14 15.23 -0.02
C GLU A 107 5.19 14.43 -1.32
N ASN A 108 6.01 14.88 -2.29
CA ASN A 108 6.17 14.19 -3.56
C ASN A 108 6.81 12.82 -3.40
N ILE A 109 7.77 12.68 -2.48
CA ILE A 109 8.40 11.40 -2.15
C ILE A 109 7.38 10.45 -1.52
N LEU A 110 6.58 10.92 -0.55
CA LEU A 110 5.54 10.10 0.07
C LEU A 110 4.48 9.64 -0.94
N ALA A 111 4.09 10.51 -1.87
CA ALA A 111 3.18 10.16 -2.96
C ALA A 111 3.81 9.14 -3.92
N GLU A 112 5.10 9.31 -4.25
CA GLU A 112 5.83 8.37 -5.11
C GLU A 112 5.98 7.00 -4.45
N ARG A 113 6.32 6.95 -3.15
CA ARG A 113 6.37 5.71 -2.36
C ARG A 113 5.03 4.97 -2.38
N GLN A 114 3.92 5.69 -2.24
CA GLN A 114 2.59 5.08 -2.31
C GLN A 114 2.34 4.39 -3.66
N LEU A 115 2.75 5.03 -4.75
CA LEU A 115 2.53 4.51 -6.11
C LEU A 115 3.48 3.37 -6.44
N GLU A 116 4.75 3.53 -6.07
CA GLU A 116 5.80 2.56 -6.39
C GLU A 116 5.73 1.32 -5.51
N LEU A 117 5.47 1.48 -4.20
CA LEU A 117 5.48 0.40 -3.21
C LEU A 117 4.07 -0.09 -2.84
N ALA A 118 3.07 0.23 -3.67
CA ALA A 118 1.71 -0.27 -3.48
C ALA A 118 1.72 -1.81 -3.39
N TRP A 119 0.96 -2.36 -2.42
CA TRP A 119 0.88 -3.80 -2.13
C TRP A 119 2.15 -4.45 -1.57
N GLU A 120 3.16 -3.67 -1.16
CA GLU A 120 4.38 -4.18 -0.55
C GLU A 120 4.44 -3.95 0.97
N GLY A 121 3.35 -3.55 1.60
CA GLY A 121 3.24 -3.41 3.05
C GLY A 121 3.82 -2.12 3.65
N TRP A 122 4.43 -1.24 2.85
CA TRP A 122 5.14 -0.05 3.32
C TRP A 122 4.27 1.12 3.75
N ARG A 123 3.02 1.20 3.26
CA ARG A 123 2.20 2.42 3.39
C ARG A 123 1.95 2.85 4.83
N ARG A 124 1.65 1.92 5.74
CA ARG A 124 1.41 2.25 7.15
C ARG A 124 2.63 2.90 7.79
N GLN A 125 3.80 2.29 7.60
CA GLN A 125 5.06 2.80 8.15
C GLN A 125 5.40 4.18 7.60
N ASP A 126 5.23 4.38 6.31
CA ASP A 126 5.43 5.68 5.67
C ASP A 126 4.49 6.74 6.26
N LEU A 127 3.22 6.45 6.40
CA LEU A 127 2.26 7.39 6.97
C LEU A 127 2.58 7.76 8.42
N VAL A 128 2.96 6.78 9.25
CA VAL A 128 3.40 7.02 10.64
C VAL A 128 4.65 7.90 10.64
N ARG A 129 5.67 7.56 9.87
CA ARG A 129 6.95 8.24 9.80
C ARG A 129 6.85 9.67 9.27
N PHE A 130 5.90 9.94 8.36
CA PHE A 130 5.61 11.28 7.83
C PHE A 130 4.57 12.05 8.66
N GLY A 131 4.09 11.50 9.79
CA GLY A 131 3.10 12.13 10.65
C GLY A 131 1.74 12.33 9.99
N LYS A 132 1.37 11.44 9.07
CA LYS A 132 0.12 11.53 8.29
C LYS A 132 -0.83 10.34 8.53
N PHE A 133 -0.51 9.43 9.44
CA PHE A 133 -1.28 8.20 9.64
C PHE A 133 -2.71 8.45 10.13
N THR A 134 -2.89 9.39 11.06
CA THR A 134 -4.19 9.72 11.66
C THR A 134 -4.96 10.84 10.96
N ARG A 135 -4.43 11.34 9.81
CA ARG A 135 -5.13 12.37 9.04
C ARG A 135 -6.30 11.76 8.25
N PRO A 136 -7.39 12.51 8.05
CA PRO A 136 -8.48 12.05 7.19
C PRO A 136 -8.01 11.88 5.74
N TYR A 137 -8.57 10.90 5.08
CA TYR A 137 -8.49 10.68 3.64
C TYR A 137 -9.88 10.83 3.03
N THR A 138 -9.96 10.94 1.70
CA THR A 138 -11.23 11.08 0.98
C THR A 138 -12.28 10.04 1.40
N ASP A 139 -11.85 8.79 1.57
CA ASP A 139 -12.74 7.67 1.87
C ASP A 139 -12.59 7.13 3.31
N ARG A 140 -11.80 7.81 4.15
CA ARG A 140 -11.60 7.48 5.55
C ARG A 140 -11.59 8.75 6.39
N PRO A 141 -12.69 9.04 7.08
CA PRO A 141 -12.70 10.15 8.05
C PRO A 141 -11.76 9.83 9.21
N GLN A 142 -11.22 10.86 9.83
CA GLN A 142 -10.52 10.71 11.10
C GLN A 142 -11.52 10.31 12.17
N LEU A 143 -11.23 9.24 12.90
CA LEU A 143 -12.07 8.84 14.02
C LEU A 143 -11.82 9.77 15.23
N PRO A 144 -12.86 10.13 15.98
CA PRO A 144 -12.73 11.10 17.08
C PRO A 144 -11.67 10.74 18.13
N HIS A 145 -11.47 9.44 18.38
CA HIS A 145 -10.49 8.94 19.34
C HIS A 145 -9.06 8.82 18.81
N GLU A 146 -8.83 9.05 17.52
CA GLU A 146 -7.49 8.99 16.91
C GLU A 146 -6.71 10.30 17.01
N SER A 147 -7.31 11.37 17.54
CA SER A 147 -6.70 12.70 17.61
C SER A 147 -5.38 12.75 18.39
N ASN A 148 -5.20 11.86 19.38
CA ASN A 148 -3.98 11.74 20.16
C ASN A 148 -2.91 10.84 19.52
N GLY A 149 -3.19 10.23 18.37
CA GLY A 149 -2.23 9.42 17.62
C GLY A 149 -1.93 8.04 18.20
N TYR A 150 -2.68 7.55 19.20
CA TYR A 150 -2.39 6.26 19.86
C TYR A 150 -2.37 5.08 18.87
N THR A 151 -3.18 5.13 17.81
CA THR A 151 -3.24 4.09 16.78
C THR A 151 -1.97 3.96 15.93
N THR A 152 -0.98 4.85 16.11
CA THR A 152 0.34 4.71 15.50
C THR A 152 1.14 3.55 16.07
N VAL A 153 0.83 3.11 17.29
CA VAL A 153 1.38 1.92 17.95
C VAL A 153 0.33 0.81 17.95
N PHE A 154 0.76 -0.44 17.98
CA PHE A 154 -0.16 -1.56 18.13
C PHE A 154 -0.44 -1.85 19.61
N PRO A 155 -1.64 -2.33 19.96
CA PRO A 155 -1.89 -2.85 21.30
C PRO A 155 -1.06 -4.10 21.58
N ILE A 156 -0.66 -4.29 22.83
CA ILE A 156 -0.10 -5.56 23.27
C ILE A 156 -1.27 -6.56 23.39
N PRO A 157 -1.22 -7.73 22.72
CA PRO A 157 -2.31 -8.69 22.79
C PRO A 157 -2.61 -9.13 24.22
N ASP A 158 -3.88 -9.23 24.60
CA ASP A 158 -4.29 -9.59 25.97
C ASP A 158 -3.74 -10.94 26.42
N LYS A 159 -3.63 -11.90 25.52
CA LYS A 159 -3.00 -13.19 25.79
C LYS A 159 -1.53 -13.03 26.23
N VAL A 160 -0.79 -12.11 25.65
CA VAL A 160 0.62 -11.86 26.03
C VAL A 160 0.68 -11.16 27.38
N ARG A 161 -0.22 -10.21 27.65
CA ARG A 161 -0.30 -9.50 28.93
C ARG A 161 -0.70 -10.44 30.07
N SER A 162 -1.63 -11.35 29.84
CA SER A 162 -2.03 -12.33 30.87
C SER A 162 -0.91 -13.32 31.23
N LEU A 163 0.03 -13.56 30.32
CA LEU A 163 1.21 -14.41 30.58
C LEU A 163 2.36 -13.65 31.28
N ASN A 164 2.37 -12.32 31.17
CA ASN A 164 3.39 -11.48 31.81
C ASN A 164 2.74 -10.23 32.45
N PRO A 165 2.44 -10.28 33.77
CA PRO A 165 1.77 -9.18 34.46
C PRO A 165 2.61 -7.90 34.58
N ASN A 166 3.90 -7.95 34.24
CA ASN A 166 4.76 -6.75 34.20
C ASN A 166 4.57 -5.92 32.91
N LEU A 167 3.81 -6.41 31.93
CA LEU A 167 3.53 -5.69 30.72
C LEU A 167 2.36 -4.72 30.91
N THR A 168 2.67 -3.42 30.84
CA THR A 168 1.67 -2.36 30.80
C THR A 168 1.21 -2.13 29.37
N GLN A 169 -0.10 -1.99 29.16
CA GLN A 169 -0.66 -1.70 27.82
C GLN A 169 -0.19 -0.33 27.30
N ASN A 170 -0.05 -0.23 25.98
CA ASN A 170 0.22 1.04 25.35
C ASN A 170 -0.91 2.04 25.60
N PRO A 171 -0.61 3.34 25.79
CA PRO A 171 -1.64 4.35 26.06
C PRO A 171 -2.71 4.38 24.96
N GLY A 172 -3.96 4.43 25.35
CA GLY A 172 -5.11 4.50 24.43
C GLY A 172 -5.82 3.16 24.17
N TYR A 173 -5.26 2.04 24.72
CA TYR A 173 -5.84 0.71 24.58
C TYR A 173 -6.25 0.11 25.93
#